data_ca2580866c93d3143e7777ad95da17e0
#
_entry.id   ca2580866c93d3143e7777ad95da17e0
#
_cell.length_a   1.000
_cell.length_b   1.000
_cell.length_c   1.000
_cell.angle_alpha   90.00
_cell.angle_beta   90.00
_cell.angle_gamma   90.00
#
_symmetry.space_group_name_H-M   'P 1'
#
loop_
_entity.id
_entity.type
_entity.pdbx_description
1 polymer ?
#
loop_
_entity_poly.entity_id
_entity_poly.type
_entity_poly.pdbx_seq_one_letter_code
_entity_poly.pdbx_strand_id
1 'polypeptide(L)'
;EGFIVPVIYSLSSYGMTATILNSEIKETTENTITKITLLPYWGAASKEEDGYFVVPDGSGAIINFNNGRTANGYQQNIYDTDGLMNVTENAINTEKALMPIFGIKNGQKASLAVITGGESQCRLFSFVSNATVPYNYIYPQFTYRKSTTIKMLSKTWYPLDVTLKKTKKVSDVNFSLLYMPLKNDGDYVEMATAYRNY
;
A
#
# COMPACT_ATOMS: atom_id res chain seq x y z
N GLU A 1 -7.35 12.83 23.59
CA GLU A 1 -6.20 12.10 23.04
C GLU A 1 -6.44 11.84 21.56
N GLY A 2 -5.48 12.18 20.70
CA GLY A 2 -5.67 11.98 19.28
C GLY A 2 -4.50 12.44 18.44
N PHE A 3 -4.65 12.17 17.15
CA PHE A 3 -3.72 12.61 16.12
C PHE A 3 -4.45 13.58 15.19
N ILE A 4 -3.73 14.59 14.68
CA ILE A 4 -4.20 15.44 13.60
C ILE A 4 -3.38 15.10 12.38
N VAL A 5 -4.05 14.58 11.33
CA VAL A 5 -3.43 14.20 10.06
C VAL A 5 -4.16 14.94 8.95
N PRO A 6 -3.65 16.09 8.49
CA PRO A 6 -4.27 16.85 7.41
C PRO A 6 -4.16 16.08 6.09
N VAL A 7 -5.28 15.98 5.36
CA VAL A 7 -5.34 15.39 4.02
C VAL A 7 -5.88 16.43 3.05
N ILE A 8 -5.12 16.73 2.03
CA ILE A 8 -5.51 17.66 0.96
C ILE A 8 -6.00 16.86 -0.23
N TYR A 9 -7.17 17.18 -0.73
CA TYR A 9 -7.72 16.64 -1.97
C TYR A 9 -7.69 17.71 -3.05
N SER A 10 -7.15 17.35 -4.22
CA SER A 10 -7.14 18.22 -5.39
C SER A 10 -7.62 17.47 -6.63
N LEU A 11 -8.24 18.18 -7.56
CA LEU A 11 -8.70 17.65 -8.84
C LEU A 11 -7.84 18.21 -9.97
N SER A 12 -7.50 17.38 -10.94
CA SER A 12 -6.80 17.73 -12.16
C SER A 12 -7.44 17.05 -13.37
N SER A 13 -6.90 17.30 -14.55
CA SER A 13 -7.31 16.61 -15.78
C SER A 13 -7.06 15.09 -15.73
N TYR A 14 -6.14 14.64 -14.89
CA TYR A 14 -5.82 13.22 -14.74
C TYR A 14 -6.72 12.52 -13.71
N GLY A 15 -7.29 13.26 -12.76
CA GLY A 15 -8.12 12.68 -11.70
C GLY A 15 -7.98 13.38 -10.36
N MET A 16 -8.18 12.64 -9.28
CA MET A 16 -8.14 13.14 -7.91
C MET A 16 -6.81 12.77 -7.24
N THR A 17 -6.13 13.77 -6.70
CA THR A 17 -4.94 13.56 -5.84
C THR A 17 -5.32 13.72 -4.37
N ALA A 18 -4.87 12.79 -3.54
CA ALA A 18 -4.93 12.88 -2.08
C ALA A 18 -3.50 12.97 -1.53
N THR A 19 -3.23 14.01 -0.76
CA THR A 19 -1.88 14.28 -0.22
C THR A 19 -1.93 14.49 1.28
N ILE A 20 -1.05 13.82 2.02
CA ILE A 20 -0.79 14.05 3.44
C ILE A 20 0.46 14.92 3.56
N LEU A 21 0.31 16.07 4.21
CA LEU A 21 1.42 16.95 4.53
C LEU A 21 2.08 16.49 5.83
N ASN A 22 3.19 15.76 5.70
CA ASN A 22 3.86 15.15 6.85
C ASN A 22 4.36 16.18 7.88
N SER A 23 4.72 17.38 7.42
CA SER A 23 5.12 18.49 8.30
C SER A 23 3.99 19.06 9.17
N GLU A 24 2.73 18.82 8.79
CA GLU A 24 1.56 19.33 9.51
C GLU A 24 0.91 18.29 10.43
N ILE A 25 1.43 17.07 10.45
CA ILE A 25 0.96 16.01 11.34
C ILE A 25 1.30 16.42 12.79
N LYS A 26 0.27 16.36 13.66
CA LYS A 26 0.44 16.60 15.09
C LYS A 26 0.09 15.35 15.87
N GLU A 27 1.01 14.96 16.74
CA GLU A 27 0.84 13.87 17.70
C GLU A 27 0.54 14.50 19.06
N THR A 28 -0.65 14.30 19.60
CA THR A 28 -1.15 14.98 20.81
C THR A 28 -1.06 14.13 22.08
N THR A 29 -0.48 12.93 21.97
CA THR A 29 -0.38 11.95 23.04
C THR A 29 1.03 11.38 23.14
N GLU A 30 1.29 10.56 24.16
CA GLU A 30 2.50 9.74 24.22
C GLU A 30 2.59 8.68 23.11
N ASN A 31 1.45 8.38 22.48
CA ASN A 31 1.40 7.49 21.34
C ASN A 31 1.92 8.18 20.08
N THR A 32 2.64 7.41 19.26
CA THR A 32 3.27 7.92 18.05
C THR A 32 2.79 7.19 16.83
N ILE A 33 2.54 7.91 15.73
CA ILE A 33 2.19 7.34 14.44
C ILE A 33 3.43 6.65 13.86
N THR A 34 3.28 5.42 13.43
CA THR A 34 4.35 4.68 12.74
C THR A 34 4.03 4.49 11.25
N LYS A 35 2.76 4.24 10.93
CA LYS A 35 2.31 3.98 9.57
C LYS A 35 1.01 4.71 9.30
N ILE A 36 0.80 5.11 8.07
CA ILE A 36 -0.43 5.76 7.61
C ILE A 36 -0.92 5.01 6.37
N THR A 37 -2.19 4.63 6.38
CA THR A 37 -2.87 4.05 5.23
C THR A 37 -3.77 5.09 4.61
N LEU A 38 -3.60 5.36 3.33
CA LEU A 38 -4.35 6.38 2.62
C LEU A 38 -5.45 5.73 1.78
N LEU A 39 -6.70 6.11 2.01
CA LEU A 39 -7.90 5.68 1.27
C LEU A 39 -8.00 4.14 1.06
N PRO A 40 -7.97 3.32 2.10
CA PRO A 40 -7.83 1.86 1.98
C PRO A 40 -8.98 1.17 1.23
N TYR A 41 -10.16 1.78 1.19
CA TYR A 41 -11.34 1.23 0.53
C TYR A 41 -11.73 1.96 -0.75
N TRP A 42 -10.82 2.72 -1.35
CA TRP A 42 -11.08 3.36 -2.63
C TRP A 42 -11.29 2.32 -3.73
N GLY A 43 -12.47 2.31 -4.35
CA GLY A 43 -12.83 1.34 -5.39
C GLY A 43 -13.05 -0.08 -4.89
N ALA A 44 -13.12 -0.31 -3.57
CA ALA A 44 -13.35 -1.63 -3.01
C ALA A 44 -14.62 -2.27 -3.57
N ALA A 45 -14.57 -3.59 -3.78
CA ALA A 45 -15.65 -4.40 -4.30
C ALA A 45 -16.17 -5.39 -3.24
N SER A 46 -17.46 -5.70 -3.26
CA SER A 46 -18.01 -6.79 -2.46
C SER A 46 -17.56 -8.15 -2.98
N LYS A 47 -17.81 -9.20 -2.23
CA LYS A 47 -17.43 -10.55 -2.65
C LYS A 47 -18.27 -11.09 -3.82
N GLU A 48 -19.44 -10.51 -4.08
CA GLU A 48 -20.33 -10.86 -5.19
C GLU A 48 -19.97 -10.15 -6.51
N GLU A 49 -19.09 -9.15 -6.45
CA GLU A 49 -18.69 -8.39 -7.62
C GLU A 49 -17.48 -9.04 -8.30
N ASP A 50 -17.53 -9.08 -9.63
CA ASP A 50 -16.42 -9.53 -10.46
C ASP A 50 -15.41 -8.42 -10.69
N GLY A 51 -14.16 -8.80 -10.77
CA GLY A 51 -13.10 -7.85 -11.02
C GLY A 51 -11.71 -8.37 -10.70
N TYR A 52 -10.75 -7.45 -10.67
CA TYR A 52 -9.36 -7.80 -10.38
C TYR A 52 -8.56 -6.58 -9.88
N PHE A 53 -7.44 -6.89 -9.26
CA PHE A 53 -6.37 -5.91 -9.02
C PHE A 53 -5.30 -6.03 -10.10
N VAL A 54 -4.71 -4.89 -10.44
CA VAL A 54 -3.43 -4.82 -11.16
C VAL A 54 -2.37 -4.42 -10.13
N VAL A 55 -1.33 -5.23 -10.01
CA VAL A 55 -0.22 -5.01 -9.07
C VAL A 55 1.10 -4.94 -9.83
N PRO A 56 2.08 -4.14 -9.36
CA PRO A 56 3.34 -3.91 -10.06
C PRO A 56 4.36 -5.03 -9.78
N ASP A 57 3.93 -6.29 -9.75
CA ASP A 57 4.76 -7.46 -9.49
C ASP A 57 5.58 -7.80 -10.74
N GLY A 58 6.88 -7.56 -10.70
CA GLY A 58 7.74 -7.66 -11.87
C GLY A 58 7.28 -6.74 -13.01
N SER A 59 6.90 -7.33 -14.14
CA SER A 59 6.33 -6.62 -15.29
C SER A 59 4.85 -6.24 -15.13
N GLY A 60 4.25 -6.60 -14.02
CA GLY A 60 2.83 -6.42 -13.71
C GLY A 60 2.08 -7.75 -13.65
N ALA A 61 1.17 -7.87 -12.69
CA ALA A 61 0.34 -9.05 -12.50
C ALA A 61 -1.13 -8.67 -12.24
N ILE A 62 -2.03 -9.60 -12.55
CA ILE A 62 -3.46 -9.51 -12.28
C ILE A 62 -3.82 -10.49 -11.17
N ILE A 63 -4.55 -10.01 -10.17
CA ILE A 63 -5.13 -10.82 -9.11
C ILE A 63 -6.64 -10.74 -9.22
N ASN A 64 -7.25 -11.80 -9.71
CA ASN A 64 -8.72 -11.89 -9.85
C ASN A 64 -9.39 -11.95 -8.47
N PHE A 65 -10.54 -11.30 -8.36
CA PHE A 65 -11.46 -11.49 -7.22
C PHE A 65 -11.97 -12.94 -7.19
N ASN A 66 -12.46 -13.38 -6.07
CA ASN A 66 -13.10 -14.70 -5.92
C ASN A 66 -12.24 -15.87 -6.44
N ASN A 67 -10.92 -15.76 -6.33
CA ASN A 67 -9.97 -16.76 -6.85
C ASN A 67 -9.86 -18.02 -5.97
N GLY A 68 -10.67 -18.14 -4.92
CA GLY A 68 -10.69 -19.29 -4.00
C GLY A 68 -9.46 -19.43 -3.09
N ARG A 69 -8.50 -18.52 -3.17
CA ARG A 69 -7.31 -18.56 -2.32
C ARG A 69 -7.61 -17.93 -0.97
N THR A 70 -7.27 -18.64 0.10
CA THR A 70 -7.36 -18.16 1.48
C THR A 70 -6.05 -17.56 2.00
N ALA A 71 -5.03 -17.54 1.16
CA ALA A 71 -3.69 -17.08 1.51
C ALA A 71 -3.69 -15.57 1.85
N ASN A 72 -2.67 -15.16 2.60
CA ASN A 72 -2.38 -13.75 2.84
C ASN A 72 -2.39 -12.98 1.52
N GLY A 73 -3.00 -11.80 1.52
CA GLY A 73 -3.06 -10.95 0.34
C GLY A 73 -1.66 -10.56 -0.18
N TYR A 74 -1.63 -10.01 -1.38
CA TYR A 74 -0.40 -9.46 -1.95
C TYR A 74 0.16 -8.35 -1.04
N GLN A 75 1.46 -8.40 -0.79
CA GLN A 75 2.16 -7.43 0.05
C GLN A 75 3.58 -7.22 -0.49
N GLN A 76 3.84 -6.06 -1.07
CA GLN A 76 5.17 -5.72 -1.59
C GLN A 76 5.54 -4.26 -1.27
N ASN A 77 6.83 -4.04 -0.95
CA ASN A 77 7.36 -2.69 -0.88
C ASN A 77 7.56 -2.17 -2.30
N ILE A 78 7.19 -0.92 -2.54
CA ILE A 78 7.51 -0.25 -3.81
C ILE A 78 9.04 -0.05 -3.86
N TYR A 79 9.65 -0.43 -4.97
CA TYR A 79 11.11 -0.46 -5.23
C TYR A 79 11.89 -1.44 -4.34
N ASP A 80 11.18 -2.32 -3.58
CA ASP A 80 11.77 -3.30 -2.67
C ASP A 80 12.61 -2.68 -1.53
N THR A 81 13.31 -3.55 -0.81
CA THR A 81 14.31 -3.18 0.21
C THR A 81 15.71 -3.25 -0.40
N ASP A 82 16.59 -2.38 0.06
CA ASP A 82 18.01 -2.44 -0.33
C ASP A 82 18.59 -3.82 -0.03
N GLY A 83 18.90 -4.58 -1.08
CA GLY A 83 19.42 -5.94 -0.99
C GLY A 83 20.79 -6.03 -0.31
N LEU A 84 21.53 -4.92 -0.21
CA LEU A 84 22.79 -4.86 0.52
C LEU A 84 22.58 -4.83 2.03
N MET A 85 21.39 -4.41 2.49
CA MET A 85 21.08 -4.28 3.93
C MET A 85 20.38 -5.51 4.52
N ASN A 86 19.85 -6.42 3.69
CA ASN A 86 19.08 -7.59 4.11
C ASN A 86 19.49 -8.85 3.34
N VAL A 87 20.69 -9.33 3.57
CA VAL A 87 21.09 -10.66 3.10
C VAL A 87 20.47 -11.69 4.04
N THR A 88 19.24 -12.10 3.78
CA THR A 88 18.71 -13.33 4.35
C THR A 88 18.93 -14.45 3.33
N GLU A 89 19.62 -15.52 3.74
CA GLU A 89 19.94 -16.70 2.91
C GLU A 89 18.70 -17.39 2.29
N ASN A 90 17.50 -17.00 2.69
CA ASN A 90 16.20 -17.50 2.21
C ASN A 90 15.40 -16.42 1.48
N ALA A 91 16.05 -15.59 0.69
CA ALA A 91 15.32 -14.73 -0.26
C ALA A 91 14.64 -15.64 -1.29
N ILE A 92 13.39 -16.03 -1.02
CA ILE A 92 12.50 -16.58 -2.04
C ILE A 92 12.53 -15.54 -3.16
N ASN A 93 12.81 -15.97 -4.38
CA ASN A 93 12.73 -15.12 -5.56
C ASN A 93 11.28 -14.66 -5.75
N THR A 94 10.92 -13.61 -5.05
CA THR A 94 9.67 -12.89 -5.27
C THR A 94 9.97 -11.78 -6.24
N GLU A 95 9.12 -11.67 -7.25
CA GLU A 95 9.18 -10.53 -8.15
C GLU A 95 9.06 -9.22 -7.35
N LYS A 96 9.72 -8.18 -7.83
CA LYS A 96 9.78 -6.89 -7.13
C LYS A 96 8.75 -5.94 -7.72
N ALA A 97 8.16 -5.11 -6.87
CA ALA A 97 7.30 -4.01 -7.30
C ALA A 97 8.17 -2.87 -7.83
N LEU A 98 8.34 -2.82 -9.16
CA LEU A 98 9.25 -1.87 -9.83
C LEU A 98 8.60 -0.53 -10.17
N MET A 99 7.27 -0.44 -10.11
CA MET A 99 6.51 0.76 -10.46
C MET A 99 5.63 1.21 -9.30
N PRO A 100 5.50 2.52 -9.05
CA PRO A 100 4.68 3.06 -7.96
C PRO A 100 3.20 3.18 -8.38
N ILE A 101 2.62 2.09 -8.89
CA ILE A 101 1.25 2.05 -9.40
C ILE A 101 0.48 0.83 -8.87
N PHE A 102 -0.83 0.95 -8.86
CA PHE A 102 -1.74 -0.19 -8.72
C PHE A 102 -3.08 0.14 -9.37
N GLY A 103 -3.84 -0.88 -9.70
CA GLY A 103 -5.15 -0.70 -10.31
C GLY A 103 -6.21 -1.59 -9.67
N ILE A 104 -7.46 -1.17 -9.84
CA ILE A 104 -8.63 -1.96 -9.47
C ILE A 104 -9.67 -1.86 -10.56
N LYS A 105 -10.20 -3.00 -10.99
CA LYS A 105 -11.41 -3.11 -11.80
C LYS A 105 -12.49 -3.79 -10.98
N ASN A 106 -13.65 -3.13 -10.88
CA ASN A 106 -14.84 -3.60 -10.20
C ASN A 106 -16.02 -3.50 -11.16
N GLY A 107 -16.45 -4.62 -11.72
CA GLY A 107 -17.44 -4.65 -12.78
C GLY A 107 -17.02 -3.79 -13.97
N GLN A 108 -17.83 -2.81 -14.31
CA GLN A 108 -17.54 -1.87 -15.41
C GLN A 108 -16.67 -0.66 -14.99
N LYS A 109 -16.42 -0.50 -13.69
CA LYS A 109 -15.62 0.63 -13.17
C LYS A 109 -14.18 0.19 -13.03
N ALA A 110 -13.26 1.03 -13.50
CA ALA A 110 -11.85 0.81 -13.34
C ALA A 110 -11.12 2.10 -12.95
N SER A 111 -10.08 1.98 -12.19
CA SER A 111 -9.18 3.09 -11.84
C SER A 111 -7.74 2.62 -11.72
N LEU A 112 -6.85 3.49 -12.14
CA LEU A 112 -5.42 3.39 -11.87
C LEU A 112 -5.07 4.34 -10.74
N ALA A 113 -4.24 3.90 -9.81
CA ALA A 113 -3.65 4.74 -8.80
C ALA A 113 -2.14 4.85 -9.03
N VAL A 114 -1.61 6.06 -8.92
CA VAL A 114 -0.18 6.36 -9.00
C VAL A 114 0.25 6.94 -7.66
N ILE A 115 1.27 6.35 -7.05
CA ILE A 115 1.90 6.89 -5.85
C ILE A 115 2.84 8.00 -6.32
N THR A 116 2.51 9.25 -6.01
CA THR A 116 3.21 10.45 -6.50
C THR A 116 4.08 11.10 -5.43
N GLY A 117 4.12 10.52 -4.23
CA GLY A 117 4.97 10.97 -3.13
C GLY A 117 5.09 9.90 -2.05
N GLY A 118 6.32 9.70 -1.55
CA GLY A 118 6.62 8.72 -0.52
C GLY A 118 6.74 7.27 -1.02
N GLU A 119 7.01 7.05 -2.29
CA GLU A 119 7.03 5.74 -2.97
C GLU A 119 8.00 4.78 -2.28
N SER A 120 9.21 5.21 -1.98
CA SER A 120 10.25 4.40 -1.31
C SER A 120 9.92 4.05 0.14
N GLN A 121 8.89 4.65 0.71
CA GLN A 121 8.39 4.39 2.07
C GLN A 121 7.02 3.68 2.04
N CYS A 122 6.59 3.29 0.85
CA CYS A 122 5.28 2.70 0.61
C CYS A 122 5.36 1.18 0.50
N ARG A 123 4.41 0.51 1.13
CA ARG A 123 4.10 -0.89 0.96
C ARG A 123 2.68 -1.02 0.43
N LEU A 124 2.53 -1.73 -0.67
CA LEU A 124 1.23 -2.02 -1.25
C LEU A 124 0.64 -3.29 -0.64
N PHE A 125 -0.65 -3.25 -0.35
CA PHE A 125 -1.43 -4.39 0.15
C PHE A 125 -2.66 -4.59 -0.71
N SER A 126 -2.97 -5.85 -1.05
CA SER A 126 -4.27 -6.20 -1.59
C SER A 126 -4.85 -7.43 -0.88
N PHE A 127 -6.17 -7.42 -0.74
CA PHE A 127 -6.91 -8.52 -0.12
C PHE A 127 -8.09 -8.90 -0.99
N VAL A 128 -8.16 -10.18 -1.32
CA VAL A 128 -9.33 -10.78 -1.96
C VAL A 128 -10.30 -11.22 -0.87
N SER A 129 -11.58 -10.98 -1.10
CA SER A 129 -12.65 -11.35 -0.16
C SER A 129 -12.66 -12.85 0.13
N ASN A 130 -12.91 -13.19 1.37
CA ASN A 130 -13.01 -14.57 1.85
C ASN A 130 -13.97 -14.63 3.06
N ALA A 131 -13.98 -15.72 3.82
CA ALA A 131 -14.85 -15.88 4.99
C ALA A 131 -14.62 -14.83 6.10
N THR A 132 -13.42 -14.26 6.19
CA THR A 132 -13.05 -13.29 7.23
C THR A 132 -12.89 -11.87 6.70
N VAL A 133 -12.62 -11.71 5.41
CA VAL A 133 -12.45 -10.43 4.73
C VAL A 133 -13.63 -10.20 3.79
N PRO A 134 -14.56 -9.28 4.10
CA PRO A 134 -15.81 -9.14 3.35
C PRO A 134 -15.67 -8.39 2.01
N TYR A 135 -14.55 -7.74 1.76
CA TYR A 135 -14.33 -6.91 0.57
C TYR A 135 -13.05 -7.29 -0.16
N ASN A 136 -13.05 -7.04 -1.47
CA ASN A 136 -11.85 -6.99 -2.30
C ASN A 136 -11.33 -5.55 -2.27
N TYR A 137 -10.12 -5.32 -1.81
CA TYR A 137 -9.56 -3.97 -1.71
C TYR A 137 -8.04 -3.96 -1.82
N ILE A 138 -7.49 -2.85 -2.31
CA ILE A 138 -6.07 -2.61 -2.51
C ILE A 138 -5.72 -1.21 -2.02
N TYR A 139 -4.61 -1.09 -1.30
CA TYR A 139 -4.21 0.19 -0.73
C TYR A 139 -2.70 0.29 -0.50
N PRO A 140 -2.15 1.51 -0.52
CA PRO A 140 -0.81 1.80 -0.06
C PRO A 140 -0.79 2.08 1.44
N GLN A 141 0.24 1.61 2.10
CA GLN A 141 0.56 1.95 3.48
C GLN A 141 1.95 2.59 3.53
N PHE A 142 2.04 3.80 4.02
CA PHE A 142 3.26 4.58 4.12
C PHE A 142 3.89 4.45 5.51
N THR A 143 5.20 4.33 5.56
CA THR A 143 5.98 4.34 6.80
C THR A 143 6.31 5.78 7.19
N TYR A 144 5.54 6.33 8.13
CA TYR A 144 5.78 7.69 8.65
C TYR A 144 6.96 7.71 9.64
N ARG A 145 7.06 6.67 10.49
CA ARG A 145 8.13 6.54 11.49
C ARG A 145 8.65 5.11 11.48
N LYS A 146 9.93 4.94 11.29
CA LYS A 146 10.55 3.60 11.33
C LYS A 146 10.45 3.01 12.74
N SER A 147 10.10 1.74 12.81
CA SER A 147 10.06 0.97 14.05
C SER A 147 10.70 -0.38 13.84
N THR A 148 11.39 -0.88 14.83
CA THR A 148 12.04 -2.19 14.79
C THR A 148 11.63 -2.97 16.03
N THR A 149 11.21 -4.22 15.84
CA THR A 149 11.04 -5.20 16.92
C THR A 149 12.31 -6.00 17.04
N ILE A 150 12.95 -5.92 18.18
CA ILE A 150 14.17 -6.71 18.47
C ILE A 150 13.72 -7.94 19.26
N LYS A 151 13.96 -9.14 18.78
CA LYS A 151 13.77 -10.36 19.55
C LYS A 151 15.00 -10.53 20.45
N MET A 152 14.83 -10.49 21.76
CA MET A 152 15.90 -10.85 22.71
C MET A 152 15.70 -12.29 23.16
N LEU A 153 16.76 -13.08 23.14
CA LEU A 153 16.75 -14.38 23.78
C LEU A 153 16.81 -14.17 25.29
N SER A 154 15.77 -14.60 25.99
CA SER A 154 15.81 -14.66 27.45
C SER A 154 16.77 -15.78 27.88
N LYS A 155 17.36 -15.65 29.07
CA LYS A 155 18.17 -16.73 29.69
C LYS A 155 17.40 -18.03 29.93
N THR A 156 16.07 -18.01 29.79
CA THR A 156 15.15 -19.13 29.98
C THR A 156 14.49 -19.56 28.68
N TRP A 157 15.22 -19.97 27.66
CA TRP A 157 14.77 -20.68 26.44
C TRP A 157 13.47 -20.22 25.75
N TYR A 158 12.80 -19.17 26.24
CA TYR A 158 11.61 -18.57 25.61
C TYR A 158 11.99 -17.24 24.99
N PRO A 159 11.64 -17.01 23.70
CA PRO A 159 11.79 -15.70 23.11
C PRO A 159 10.86 -14.74 23.85
N LEU A 160 11.42 -13.80 24.61
CA LEU A 160 10.67 -12.66 25.12
C LEU A 160 10.45 -11.70 23.96
N ASP A 161 9.20 -11.46 23.64
CA ASP A 161 8.85 -10.39 22.71
C ASP A 161 9.33 -9.05 23.23
N VAL A 162 10.10 -8.39 22.42
CA VAL A 162 10.92 -7.32 22.84
C VAL A 162 10.52 -6.02 22.24
N THR A 163 10.65 -5.09 23.07
CA THR A 163 10.58 -3.64 22.89
C THR A 163 10.64 -3.16 21.46
N LEU A 164 9.52 -2.72 20.96
CA LEU A 164 9.43 -1.96 19.72
C LEU A 164 10.24 -0.66 19.88
N LYS A 165 11.39 -0.58 19.27
CA LYS A 165 12.13 0.68 19.20
C LYS A 165 11.61 1.49 18.03
N LYS A 166 11.07 2.67 18.33
CA LYS A 166 10.64 3.67 17.35
C LYS A 166 11.74 4.72 17.19
N THR A 167 12.00 5.14 15.96
CA THR A 167 12.90 6.27 15.74
C THR A 167 12.21 7.58 16.12
N LYS A 168 12.97 8.58 16.57
CA LYS A 168 12.45 9.93 16.77
C LYS A 168 12.19 10.64 15.43
N LYS A 169 13.00 10.31 14.40
CA LYS A 169 12.87 10.90 13.07
C LYS A 169 11.63 10.36 12.38
N VAL A 170 10.81 11.26 11.87
CA VAL A 170 9.66 10.99 11.00
C VAL A 170 10.04 11.21 9.53
N SER A 171 9.19 10.75 8.62
CA SER A 171 9.34 11.05 7.19
C SER A 171 9.17 12.54 6.94
N ASP A 172 10.09 13.11 6.19
CA ASP A 172 10.09 14.48 5.69
C ASP A 172 9.44 14.60 4.30
N VAL A 173 9.09 13.47 3.69
CA VAL A 173 8.44 13.40 2.38
C VAL A 173 6.93 13.30 2.55
N ASN A 174 6.17 14.14 1.85
CA ASN A 174 4.71 14.04 1.81
C ASN A 174 4.25 12.74 1.14
N PHE A 175 3.16 12.17 1.61
CA PHE A 175 2.56 10.99 1.02
C PHE A 175 1.43 11.40 0.09
N SER A 176 1.49 10.97 -1.15
CA SER A 176 0.54 11.40 -2.17
C SER A 176 0.14 10.28 -3.12
N LEU A 177 -1.15 10.27 -3.48
CA LEU A 177 -1.75 9.34 -4.43
C LEU A 177 -2.58 10.10 -5.45
N LEU A 178 -2.38 9.81 -6.72
CA LEU A 178 -3.25 10.22 -7.81
C LEU A 178 -4.15 9.03 -8.20
N TYR A 179 -5.45 9.19 -8.11
CA TYR A 179 -6.44 8.25 -8.63
C TYR A 179 -6.96 8.73 -9.98
N MET A 180 -6.77 7.92 -11.01
CA MET A 180 -7.15 8.17 -12.39
C MET A 180 -8.34 7.27 -12.73
N PRO A 181 -9.59 7.79 -12.72
CA PRO A 181 -10.74 7.01 -13.16
C PRO A 181 -10.62 6.75 -14.67
N LEU A 182 -10.90 5.53 -15.07
CA LEU A 182 -10.93 5.15 -16.47
C LEU A 182 -12.36 5.23 -17.03
N LYS A 183 -12.47 5.16 -18.37
CA LYS A 183 -13.75 5.08 -19.03
C LYS A 183 -14.52 3.83 -18.61
N ASN A 184 -15.82 3.82 -18.80
CA ASN A 184 -16.65 2.65 -18.56
C ASN A 184 -16.07 1.43 -19.26
N ASP A 185 -16.00 0.32 -18.53
CA ASP A 185 -15.45 -0.96 -18.95
C ASP A 185 -13.94 -0.93 -19.28
N GLY A 186 -13.21 0.07 -18.79
CA GLY A 186 -11.75 0.13 -18.88
C GLY A 186 -11.09 -1.14 -18.30
N ASP A 187 -10.01 -1.56 -18.91
CA ASP A 187 -9.24 -2.75 -18.50
C ASP A 187 -7.78 -2.40 -18.13
N TYR A 188 -6.97 -3.42 -17.91
CA TYR A 188 -5.55 -3.26 -17.59
C TYR A 188 -4.74 -2.61 -18.72
N VAL A 189 -5.16 -2.76 -19.97
CA VAL A 189 -4.49 -2.12 -21.13
C VAL A 189 -4.75 -0.61 -21.09
N GLU A 190 -5.96 -0.20 -20.75
CA GLU A 190 -6.26 1.22 -20.56
C GLU A 190 -5.55 1.80 -19.32
N MET A 191 -5.40 1.03 -18.23
CA MET A 191 -4.58 1.43 -17.09
C MET A 191 -3.13 1.70 -17.51
N ALA A 192 -2.52 0.78 -18.27
CA ALA A 192 -1.17 0.93 -18.80
C ALA A 192 -1.05 2.14 -19.74
N THR A 193 -2.07 2.36 -20.58
CA THR A 193 -2.12 3.52 -21.49
C THR A 193 -2.26 4.83 -20.72
N ALA A 194 -3.09 4.86 -19.69
CA ALA A 194 -3.26 6.03 -18.82
C ALA A 194 -1.94 6.38 -18.11
N TYR A 195 -1.23 5.38 -17.59
CA TYR A 195 0.07 5.59 -16.97
C TYR A 195 1.13 6.10 -17.95
N ARG A 196 1.16 5.55 -19.17
CA ARG A 196 2.09 5.99 -20.21
C ARG A 196 1.86 7.46 -20.63
N ASN A 197 0.59 7.90 -20.59
CA ASN A 197 0.22 9.27 -20.99
C ASN A 197 0.35 10.30 -19.85
N TYR A 198 0.52 9.84 -18.62
CA TYR A 198 0.80 10.64 -17.43
C TYR A 198 2.29 10.96 -17.33
#